data_d965e299daa9c8ace1abede617084f39
#
_entry.id   d965e299daa9c8ace1abede617084f39
#
_cell.length_a   1.000
_cell.length_b   1.000
_cell.length_c   1.000
_cell.angle_alpha   90.00
_cell.angle_beta   90.00
_cell.angle_gamma   90.00
#
_symmetry.space_group_name_H-M   'P 1'
#
loop_
_entity.id
_entity.type
_entity.pdbx_description
1 polymer ?
#
loop_
_entity_poly.entity_id
_entity_poly.type
_entity_poly.pdbx_seq_one_letter_code
_entity_poly.pdbx_strand_id
1 'polypeptide(L)'
;MSIVVVGSLNMDYVMQVSSLPQRGETVFAAGYSTASGGKGANQAVAAARLGSHVFMVGRVGSDGAGRALVNGLEEAGIDASRVEADAMEPTGSAYITVDRHGANTIVVNRGANFALTPLHVLAAESLIQEASVVVVQLEMPMAVVAQALGLAKKHDVVAVLNPAPMAPVNVETLALADWLIPNETEASSLLRFLGLWGEQDREGSGDGPDRDHAAEAGVDAAMDAARSLAGATGANVVVTLGDKGCVYAGPLDRGGLAFPAYKVEAVDTTGAGDAFVGAIASGLDESSGRSIDIAKLMSYAQATAAISTTSLGAQPSMPERARVEEFLLGREGGGGHGRR
;
A
#
# COMPACT_ATOMS: atom_id res chain seq x y z
N MET A 1 -9.32 11.12 16.92
CA MET A 1 -8.70 9.95 16.32
C MET A 1 -8.11 10.40 14.99
N SER A 2 -6.92 10.02 14.67
CA SER A 2 -6.22 10.44 13.46
C SER A 2 -5.26 9.37 12.99
N ILE A 3 -4.87 9.43 11.72
CA ILE A 3 -3.89 8.56 11.09
C ILE A 3 -2.64 9.38 10.79
N VAL A 4 -1.47 8.87 11.16
CA VAL A 4 -0.19 9.41 10.70
C VAL A 4 0.37 8.48 9.63
N VAL A 5 0.56 8.99 8.42
CA VAL A 5 1.24 8.26 7.34
C VAL A 5 2.67 8.76 7.26
N VAL A 6 3.64 7.87 7.51
CA VAL A 6 5.06 8.12 7.27
C VAL A 6 5.43 7.45 5.95
N GLY A 7 5.67 8.22 4.90
CA GLY A 7 5.76 7.60 3.58
C GLY A 7 6.25 8.48 2.44
N SER A 8 6.24 7.88 1.27
CA SER A 8 6.73 8.45 0.02
C SER A 8 5.73 9.38 -0.65
N LEU A 9 6.28 10.35 -1.38
CA LEU A 9 5.57 11.22 -2.31
C LEU A 9 6.34 11.19 -3.64
N ASN A 10 5.66 10.82 -4.72
CA ASN A 10 6.25 10.75 -6.05
C ASN A 10 5.43 11.54 -7.07
N MET A 11 6.12 12.17 -8.01
CA MET A 11 5.49 12.66 -9.24
C MET A 11 5.66 11.58 -10.32
N ASP A 12 4.56 11.07 -10.83
CA ASP A 12 4.55 10.09 -11.90
C ASP A 12 4.47 10.78 -13.24
N TYR A 13 5.44 10.50 -14.12
CA TYR A 13 5.54 11.01 -15.48
C TYR A 13 5.20 9.89 -16.46
N VAL A 14 4.01 9.94 -17.04
CA VAL A 14 3.49 8.88 -17.91
C VAL A 14 3.61 9.26 -19.37
N MET A 15 4.36 8.45 -20.13
CA MET A 15 4.53 8.58 -21.58
C MET A 15 3.80 7.43 -22.28
N GLN A 16 2.83 7.77 -23.12
CA GLN A 16 2.13 6.82 -23.97
C GLN A 16 2.89 6.65 -25.28
N VAL A 17 3.22 5.40 -25.63
CA VAL A 17 3.95 5.06 -26.85
C VAL A 17 3.19 4.01 -27.68
N SER A 18 3.51 3.86 -28.95
CA SER A 18 2.92 2.81 -29.80
C SER A 18 3.45 1.42 -29.42
N SER A 19 4.74 1.35 -29.03
CA SER A 19 5.43 0.15 -28.53
C SER A 19 6.55 0.60 -27.60
N LEU A 20 6.89 -0.25 -26.61
CA LEU A 20 8.02 0.02 -25.71
C LEU A 20 9.33 0.05 -26.51
N PRO A 21 10.23 1.03 -26.27
CA PRO A 21 11.50 1.15 -26.98
C PRO A 21 12.40 -0.05 -26.67
N GLN A 22 13.05 -0.57 -27.71
CA GLN A 22 14.11 -1.56 -27.57
C GLN A 22 15.45 -0.88 -27.27
N ARG A 23 16.45 -1.70 -26.91
CA ARG A 23 17.79 -1.18 -26.63
C ARG A 23 18.36 -0.42 -27.84
N GLY A 24 18.68 0.85 -27.66
CA GLY A 24 19.21 1.74 -28.73
C GLY A 24 18.14 2.37 -29.61
N GLU A 25 16.86 2.11 -29.36
CA GLU A 25 15.76 2.69 -30.13
C GLU A 25 15.31 4.05 -29.53
N THR A 26 14.93 4.97 -30.40
CA THR A 26 14.26 6.22 -30.04
C THR A 26 12.83 6.18 -30.55
N VAL A 27 11.85 6.30 -29.64
CA VAL A 27 10.42 6.36 -29.97
C VAL A 27 9.84 7.72 -29.60
N PHE A 28 8.81 8.15 -30.33
CA PHE A 28 8.06 9.37 -30.00
C PHE A 28 6.85 8.99 -29.15
N ALA A 29 6.65 9.73 -28.05
CA ALA A 29 5.43 9.60 -27.26
C ALA A 29 4.23 10.15 -28.02
N ALA A 30 3.11 9.42 -28.00
CA ALA A 30 1.81 9.86 -28.53
C ALA A 30 1.06 10.72 -27.50
N GLY A 31 1.37 10.58 -26.21
CA GLY A 31 0.78 11.34 -25.11
C GLY A 31 1.74 11.46 -23.94
N TYR A 32 1.54 12.51 -23.14
CA TYR A 32 2.27 12.76 -21.90
C TYR A 32 1.32 13.28 -20.85
N SER A 33 1.43 12.75 -19.64
CA SER A 33 0.69 13.24 -18.49
C SER A 33 1.53 13.13 -17.21
N THR A 34 1.15 13.89 -16.21
CA THR A 34 1.71 13.78 -14.86
C THR A 34 0.61 13.42 -13.87
N ALA A 35 0.94 12.65 -12.85
CA ALA A 35 0.02 12.28 -11.80
C ALA A 35 0.73 12.29 -10.44
N SER A 36 -0.01 12.65 -9.39
CA SER A 36 0.45 12.48 -8.02
C SER A 36 0.44 11.01 -7.66
N GLY A 37 1.55 10.53 -7.11
CA GLY A 37 1.79 9.15 -6.72
C GLY A 37 2.64 9.05 -5.46
N GLY A 38 3.27 7.91 -5.28
CA GLY A 38 3.96 7.51 -4.05
C GLY A 38 3.00 6.79 -3.10
N LYS A 39 3.42 5.61 -2.64
CA LYS A 39 2.56 4.75 -1.80
C LYS A 39 2.07 5.45 -0.55
N GLY A 40 2.94 6.22 0.12
CA GLY A 40 2.55 7.00 1.29
C GLY A 40 1.44 7.99 0.98
N ALA A 41 1.62 8.83 -0.04
CA ALA A 41 0.63 9.82 -0.46
C ALA A 41 -0.69 9.15 -0.92
N ASN A 42 -0.61 8.05 -1.67
CA ASN A 42 -1.79 7.32 -2.12
C ASN A 42 -2.61 6.77 -0.96
N GLN A 43 -1.96 6.13 0.03
CA GLN A 43 -2.61 5.56 1.21
C GLN A 43 -3.19 6.66 2.11
N ALA A 44 -2.50 7.80 2.22
CA ALA A 44 -3.00 8.97 2.93
C ALA A 44 -4.28 9.54 2.28
N VAL A 45 -4.28 9.70 0.94
CA VAL A 45 -5.46 10.17 0.19
C VAL A 45 -6.62 9.18 0.31
N ALA A 46 -6.36 7.87 0.23
CA ALA A 46 -7.39 6.86 0.40
C ALA A 46 -8.04 6.96 1.79
N ALA A 47 -7.26 7.05 2.87
CA ALA A 47 -7.78 7.17 4.22
C ALA A 47 -8.54 8.49 4.45
N ALA A 48 -8.05 9.61 3.91
CA ALA A 48 -8.70 10.91 4.05
C ALA A 48 -10.07 10.94 3.34
N ARG A 49 -10.17 10.41 2.12
CA ARG A 49 -11.45 10.30 1.39
C ARG A 49 -12.46 9.38 2.08
N LEU A 50 -11.99 8.44 2.87
CA LEU A 50 -12.84 7.61 3.71
C LEU A 50 -13.22 8.28 5.03
N GLY A 51 -12.81 9.54 5.23
CA GLY A 51 -13.27 10.42 6.33
C GLY A 51 -12.34 10.43 7.55
N SER A 52 -11.15 9.81 7.50
CA SER A 52 -10.17 9.90 8.57
C SER A 52 -9.43 11.24 8.53
N HIS A 53 -9.07 11.78 9.69
CA HIS A 53 -8.15 12.90 9.80
C HIS A 53 -6.71 12.40 9.64
N VAL A 54 -6.01 12.84 8.59
CA VAL A 54 -4.71 12.29 8.19
C VAL A 54 -3.62 13.35 8.26
N PHE A 55 -2.50 12.98 8.88
CA PHE A 55 -1.23 13.71 8.83
C PHE A 55 -0.23 12.98 7.95
N MET A 56 0.47 13.70 7.07
CA MET A 56 1.53 13.14 6.26
C MET A 56 2.90 13.57 6.79
N VAL A 57 3.77 12.60 7.05
CA VAL A 57 5.19 12.80 7.35
C VAL A 57 6.00 12.29 6.16
N GLY A 58 6.74 13.18 5.50
CA GLY A 58 7.43 12.84 4.27
C GLY A 58 8.44 13.90 3.86
N ARG A 59 9.03 13.72 2.67
CA ARG A 59 10.00 14.67 2.13
C ARG A 59 9.86 14.80 0.62
N VAL A 60 9.88 16.04 0.14
CA VAL A 60 9.84 16.39 -1.30
C VAL A 60 11.03 17.28 -1.63
N GLY A 61 11.35 17.45 -2.89
CA GLY A 61 12.34 18.44 -3.32
C GLY A 61 11.80 19.86 -3.29
N SER A 62 12.69 20.85 -3.21
CA SER A 62 12.35 22.28 -3.34
C SER A 62 12.02 22.68 -4.79
N ASP A 63 11.29 21.84 -5.52
CA ASP A 63 10.98 21.96 -6.94
C ASP A 63 9.47 22.11 -7.21
N GLY A 64 9.09 22.18 -8.50
CA GLY A 64 7.69 22.32 -8.91
C GLY A 64 6.84 21.10 -8.60
N ALA A 65 7.42 19.91 -8.72
CA ALA A 65 6.76 18.64 -8.43
C ALA A 65 6.46 18.54 -6.92
N GLY A 66 7.43 18.87 -6.06
CA GLY A 66 7.24 18.87 -4.60
C GLY A 66 6.11 19.79 -4.16
N ARG A 67 6.08 21.03 -4.68
CA ARG A 67 4.97 21.96 -4.39
C ARG A 67 3.62 21.43 -4.84
N ALA A 68 3.56 20.84 -6.05
CA ALA A 68 2.31 20.28 -6.57
C ALA A 68 1.79 19.10 -5.71
N LEU A 69 2.70 18.23 -5.24
CA LEU A 69 2.34 17.10 -4.37
C LEU A 69 1.82 17.57 -3.01
N VAL A 70 2.46 18.55 -2.37
CA VAL A 70 2.02 19.11 -1.09
C VAL A 70 0.63 19.76 -1.25
N ASN A 71 0.45 20.60 -2.26
CA ASN A 71 -0.85 21.23 -2.53
C ASN A 71 -1.96 20.18 -2.76
N GLY A 72 -1.64 19.10 -3.50
CA GLY A 72 -2.61 18.02 -3.73
C GLY A 72 -3.02 17.28 -2.45
N LEU A 73 -2.11 17.11 -1.49
CA LEU A 73 -2.45 16.57 -0.17
C LEU A 73 -3.35 17.53 0.62
N GLU A 74 -3.03 18.82 0.63
CA GLU A 74 -3.83 19.84 1.32
C GLU A 74 -5.24 19.97 0.71
N GLU A 75 -5.36 19.90 -0.62
CA GLU A 75 -6.64 19.87 -1.33
C GLU A 75 -7.48 18.61 -0.97
N ALA A 76 -6.80 17.48 -0.69
CA ALA A 76 -7.44 16.26 -0.19
C ALA A 76 -7.77 16.31 1.31
N GLY A 77 -7.53 17.43 2.02
CA GLY A 77 -7.78 17.59 3.44
C GLY A 77 -6.77 16.95 4.38
N ILE A 78 -5.58 16.64 3.87
CA ILE A 78 -4.49 16.02 4.63
C ILE A 78 -3.57 17.11 5.20
N ASP A 79 -3.22 17.00 6.47
CA ASP A 79 -2.23 17.88 7.08
C ASP A 79 -0.80 17.50 6.59
N ALA A 80 -0.25 18.33 5.70
CA ALA A 80 1.07 18.18 5.13
C ALA A 80 2.16 18.99 5.87
N SER A 81 1.89 19.53 7.05
CA SER A 81 2.82 20.40 7.81
C SER A 81 4.14 19.70 8.19
N ARG A 82 4.18 18.36 8.10
CA ARG A 82 5.37 17.53 8.31
C ARG A 82 5.94 16.95 7.01
N VAL A 83 5.52 17.48 5.85
CA VAL A 83 6.19 17.22 4.58
C VAL A 83 7.24 18.31 4.36
N GLU A 84 8.51 17.95 4.54
CA GLU A 84 9.61 18.91 4.45
C GLU A 84 10.18 18.99 3.04
N ALA A 85 10.58 20.20 2.61
CA ALA A 85 11.25 20.41 1.33
C ALA A 85 12.78 20.26 1.48
N ASP A 86 13.37 19.35 0.67
CA ASP A 86 14.80 19.17 0.56
C ASP A 86 15.40 20.16 -0.45
N ALA A 87 16.51 20.83 -0.07
CA ALA A 87 17.17 21.78 -0.96
C ALA A 87 18.17 21.11 -1.94
N MET A 88 18.58 19.87 -1.66
CA MET A 88 19.63 19.17 -2.42
C MET A 88 19.09 18.05 -3.29
N GLU A 89 18.06 17.34 -2.81
CA GLU A 89 17.47 16.20 -3.52
C GLU A 89 16.20 16.65 -4.26
N PRO A 90 16.00 16.20 -5.51
CA PRO A 90 14.76 16.44 -6.24
C PRO A 90 13.62 15.64 -5.62
N THR A 91 12.39 16.02 -5.91
CA THR A 91 11.20 15.25 -5.56
C THR A 91 11.28 13.83 -6.14
N GLY A 92 10.85 12.83 -5.36
CA GLY A 92 10.69 11.46 -5.83
C GLY A 92 9.85 11.40 -7.10
N SER A 93 10.23 10.58 -8.07
CA SER A 93 9.52 10.50 -9.34
C SER A 93 9.55 9.11 -9.95
N ALA A 94 8.49 8.75 -10.66
CA ALA A 94 8.44 7.57 -11.50
C ALA A 94 8.28 7.96 -12.96
N TYR A 95 9.13 7.41 -13.82
CA TYR A 95 9.08 7.59 -15.28
C TYR A 95 8.47 6.33 -15.86
N ILE A 96 7.24 6.44 -16.33
CA ILE A 96 6.41 5.32 -16.77
C ILE A 96 6.22 5.43 -18.27
N THR A 97 6.68 4.43 -19.02
CA THR A 97 6.36 4.31 -20.44
C THR A 97 5.33 3.19 -20.59
N VAL A 98 4.18 3.48 -21.19
CA VAL A 98 3.09 2.51 -21.39
C VAL A 98 2.75 2.43 -22.87
N ASP A 99 2.63 1.21 -23.40
CA ASP A 99 2.22 0.96 -24.78
C ASP A 99 0.71 0.82 -24.93
N ARG A 100 0.25 0.72 -26.19
CA ARG A 100 -1.19 0.56 -26.54
C ARG A 100 -1.82 -0.74 -26.01
N HIS A 101 -1.04 -1.70 -25.54
CA HIS A 101 -1.49 -2.97 -24.98
C HIS A 101 -1.48 -2.98 -23.45
N GLY A 102 -1.06 -1.85 -22.82
CA GLY A 102 -0.94 -1.72 -21.38
C GLY A 102 0.37 -2.27 -20.79
N ALA A 103 1.28 -2.80 -21.64
CA ALA A 103 2.61 -3.18 -21.17
C ALA A 103 3.40 -1.92 -20.82
N ASN A 104 4.13 -1.95 -19.69
CA ASN A 104 4.86 -0.79 -19.20
C ASN A 104 6.29 -1.09 -18.78
N THR A 105 7.08 -0.03 -18.72
CA THR A 105 8.38 0.01 -18.04
C THR A 105 8.40 1.18 -17.10
N ILE A 106 8.96 0.99 -15.90
CA ILE A 106 8.98 2.00 -14.84
C ILE A 106 10.41 2.17 -14.34
N VAL A 107 10.87 3.43 -14.32
CA VAL A 107 12.13 3.82 -13.67
C VAL A 107 11.80 4.78 -12.54
N VAL A 108 12.19 4.43 -11.33
CA VAL A 108 11.94 5.25 -10.13
C VAL A 108 13.20 6.00 -9.73
N ASN A 109 13.09 7.32 -9.63
CA ASN A 109 14.05 8.15 -8.92
C ASN A 109 13.57 8.35 -7.49
N ARG A 110 14.31 7.84 -6.52
CA ARG A 110 13.96 7.89 -5.10
C ARG A 110 13.91 9.31 -4.53
N GLY A 111 14.80 10.20 -5.00
CA GLY A 111 14.87 11.61 -4.64
C GLY A 111 14.76 11.84 -3.13
N ALA A 112 14.06 12.90 -2.75
CA ALA A 112 13.90 13.35 -1.38
C ALA A 112 13.25 12.31 -0.44
N ASN A 113 12.51 11.31 -0.94
CA ASN A 113 11.99 10.22 -0.11
C ASN A 113 13.14 9.49 0.63
N PHE A 114 14.30 9.35 -0.02
CA PHE A 114 15.46 8.69 0.58
C PHE A 114 16.38 9.65 1.36
N ALA A 115 16.09 10.96 1.34
CA ALA A 115 16.68 11.95 2.23
C ALA A 115 15.90 12.09 3.56
N LEU A 116 14.76 11.42 3.70
CA LEU A 116 14.04 11.31 4.97
C LEU A 116 14.93 10.55 5.98
N THR A 117 14.98 11.01 7.22
CA THR A 117 15.80 10.42 8.28
C THR A 117 14.97 10.10 9.52
N PRO A 118 15.44 9.25 10.44
CA PRO A 118 14.80 9.01 11.73
C PRO A 118 14.49 10.27 12.54
N LEU A 119 15.30 11.34 12.38
CA LEU A 119 15.08 12.61 13.08
C LEU A 119 13.81 13.34 12.62
N HIS A 120 13.45 13.25 11.32
CA HIS A 120 12.19 13.81 10.82
C HIS A 120 10.98 13.10 11.44
N VAL A 121 11.07 11.76 11.59
CA VAL A 121 10.02 10.98 12.26
C VAL A 121 9.96 11.31 13.75
N LEU A 122 11.09 11.45 14.40
CA LEU A 122 11.16 11.86 15.81
C LEU A 122 10.56 13.27 16.02
N ALA A 123 10.77 14.20 15.09
CA ALA A 123 10.15 15.51 15.13
C ALA A 123 8.60 15.49 15.02
N ALA A 124 8.03 14.37 14.54
CA ALA A 124 6.60 14.13 14.48
C ALA A 124 6.08 13.22 15.63
N GLU A 125 6.91 12.93 16.65
CA GLU A 125 6.54 11.99 17.73
C GLU A 125 5.25 12.37 18.45
N SER A 126 4.99 13.66 18.69
CA SER A 126 3.73 14.10 19.31
C SER A 126 2.50 13.78 18.47
N LEU A 127 2.59 13.88 17.13
CA LEU A 127 1.50 13.49 16.23
C LEU A 127 1.27 11.97 16.27
N ILE A 128 2.38 11.19 16.29
CA ILE A 128 2.31 9.72 16.41
C ILE A 128 1.67 9.33 17.74
N GLN A 129 2.06 9.94 18.84
CA GLN A 129 1.52 9.66 20.17
C GLN A 129 0.01 9.92 20.28
N GLU A 130 -0.52 10.91 19.57
CA GLU A 130 -1.93 11.28 19.58
C GLU A 130 -2.75 10.53 18.51
N ALA A 131 -2.08 9.81 17.60
CA ALA A 131 -2.72 9.06 16.54
C ALA A 131 -3.34 7.75 17.06
N SER A 132 -4.34 7.26 16.34
CA SER A 132 -4.88 5.91 16.52
C SER A 132 -4.15 4.88 15.65
N VAL A 133 -3.64 5.31 14.48
CA VAL A 133 -2.98 4.44 13.51
C VAL A 133 -1.76 5.14 12.89
N VAL A 134 -0.66 4.41 12.75
CA VAL A 134 0.50 4.80 11.94
C VAL A 134 0.60 3.87 10.73
N VAL A 135 0.73 4.44 9.53
CA VAL A 135 0.88 3.67 8.28
C VAL A 135 2.26 3.93 7.69
N VAL A 136 2.95 2.85 7.30
CA VAL A 136 4.32 2.89 6.78
C VAL A 136 4.45 1.97 5.55
N GLN A 137 5.33 2.33 4.60
CA GLN A 137 5.67 1.51 3.43
C GLN A 137 7.20 1.40 3.30
N LEU A 138 7.72 0.80 2.22
CA LEU A 138 9.17 0.60 2.04
C LEU A 138 9.79 1.49 0.93
N GLU A 139 9.15 2.60 0.56
CA GLU A 139 9.71 3.58 -0.40
C GLU A 139 10.58 4.66 0.27
N MET A 140 11.16 4.35 1.42
CA MET A 140 12.05 5.22 2.19
C MET A 140 13.16 4.41 2.87
N PRO A 141 14.18 5.03 3.48
CA PRO A 141 15.22 4.31 4.21
C PRO A 141 14.66 3.43 5.32
N MET A 142 15.16 2.18 5.44
CA MET A 142 14.68 1.22 6.45
C MET A 142 14.81 1.74 7.89
N ALA A 143 15.81 2.60 8.18
CA ALA A 143 15.95 3.23 9.48
C ALA A 143 14.76 4.16 9.82
N VAL A 144 14.14 4.78 8.81
CA VAL A 144 12.93 5.61 8.96
C VAL A 144 11.73 4.73 9.27
N VAL A 145 11.59 3.62 8.52
CA VAL A 145 10.55 2.60 8.75
C VAL A 145 10.62 2.07 10.17
N ALA A 146 11.79 1.61 10.60
CA ALA A 146 12.00 1.09 11.95
C ALA A 146 11.72 2.16 13.05
N GLN A 147 12.10 3.42 12.80
CA GLN A 147 11.81 4.52 13.72
C GLN A 147 10.31 4.79 13.86
N ALA A 148 9.57 4.83 12.74
CA ALA A 148 8.13 5.08 12.75
C ALA A 148 7.36 3.97 13.48
N LEU A 149 7.65 2.71 13.14
CA LEU A 149 7.07 1.55 13.81
C LEU A 149 7.46 1.48 15.29
N GLY A 150 8.71 1.81 15.61
CA GLY A 150 9.21 1.86 17.00
C GLY A 150 8.51 2.93 17.86
N LEU A 151 8.22 4.11 17.29
CA LEU A 151 7.45 5.15 17.99
C LEU A 151 5.98 4.73 18.15
N ALA A 152 5.35 4.14 17.13
CA ALA A 152 4.01 3.60 17.25
C ALA A 152 3.93 2.59 18.40
N LYS A 153 4.86 1.63 18.45
CA LYS A 153 4.95 0.64 19.52
C LYS A 153 5.19 1.26 20.90
N LYS A 154 6.05 2.28 21.00
CA LYS A 154 6.35 3.01 22.24
C LYS A 154 5.11 3.68 22.83
N HIS A 155 4.21 4.16 22.00
CA HIS A 155 3.03 4.92 22.40
C HIS A 155 1.71 4.11 22.30
N ASP A 156 1.79 2.79 22.13
CA ASP A 156 0.63 1.89 21.99
C ASP A 156 -0.34 2.30 20.87
N VAL A 157 0.21 2.84 19.77
CA VAL A 157 -0.51 3.22 18.55
C VAL A 157 -0.47 2.06 17.56
N VAL A 158 -1.60 1.76 16.91
CA VAL A 158 -1.68 0.65 15.94
C VAL A 158 -0.78 0.93 14.73
N ALA A 159 0.16 0.03 14.47
CA ALA A 159 1.13 0.14 13.38
C ALA A 159 0.73 -0.74 12.18
N VAL A 160 0.51 -0.13 11.01
CA VAL A 160 0.22 -0.79 9.73
C VAL A 160 1.45 -0.68 8.84
N LEU A 161 2.03 -1.81 8.45
CA LEU A 161 3.12 -1.88 7.49
C LEU A 161 2.63 -2.51 6.18
N ASN A 162 2.72 -1.77 5.08
CA ASN A 162 2.65 -2.30 3.73
C ASN A 162 4.07 -2.50 3.21
N PRO A 163 4.61 -3.74 3.13
CA PRO A 163 6.01 -4.01 2.79
C PRO A 163 6.26 -3.90 1.28
N ALA A 164 5.88 -2.77 0.69
CA ALA A 164 5.93 -2.46 -0.73
C ALA A 164 6.71 -1.16 -1.02
N PRO A 165 7.53 -1.13 -2.11
CA PRO A 165 8.05 -2.28 -2.85
C PRO A 165 8.96 -3.12 -1.96
N MET A 166 9.09 -4.41 -2.29
CA MET A 166 9.93 -5.32 -1.50
C MET A 166 11.36 -4.79 -1.34
N ALA A 167 11.81 -4.75 -0.10
CA ALA A 167 13.18 -4.43 0.30
C ALA A 167 13.62 -5.39 1.41
N PRO A 168 14.92 -5.65 1.59
CA PRO A 168 15.42 -6.44 2.71
C PRO A 168 14.97 -5.84 4.04
N VAL A 169 14.25 -6.62 4.82
CA VAL A 169 13.73 -6.25 6.15
C VAL A 169 13.92 -7.43 7.09
N ASN A 170 14.32 -7.17 8.33
CA ASN A 170 14.49 -8.21 9.35
C ASN A 170 13.20 -8.45 10.13
N VAL A 171 13.14 -9.58 10.83
CA VAL A 171 11.97 -9.98 11.61
C VAL A 171 11.68 -9.02 12.76
N GLU A 172 12.71 -8.45 13.37
CA GLU A 172 12.59 -7.50 14.48
C GLU A 172 11.83 -6.23 14.05
N THR A 173 12.09 -5.73 12.84
CA THR A 173 11.35 -4.58 12.29
C THR A 173 9.93 -4.96 11.94
N LEU A 174 9.70 -6.14 11.33
CA LEU A 174 8.36 -6.61 11.01
C LEU A 174 7.50 -6.84 12.25
N ALA A 175 8.11 -7.32 13.35
CA ALA A 175 7.42 -7.56 14.63
C ALA A 175 7.03 -6.27 15.38
N LEU A 176 7.45 -5.10 14.91
CA LEU A 176 6.95 -3.82 15.39
C LEU A 176 5.58 -3.45 14.81
N ALA A 177 5.19 -4.06 13.70
CA ALA A 177 3.90 -3.80 13.08
C ALA A 177 2.80 -4.68 13.72
N ASP A 178 1.63 -4.09 13.96
CA ASP A 178 0.42 -4.82 14.40
C ASP A 178 -0.32 -5.42 13.21
N TRP A 179 -0.19 -4.77 12.03
CA TRP A 179 -0.76 -5.21 10.77
C TRP A 179 0.30 -5.23 9.68
N LEU A 180 0.40 -6.33 8.95
CA LEU A 180 1.31 -6.52 7.82
C LEU A 180 0.46 -6.83 6.58
N ILE A 181 0.56 -5.98 5.55
CA ILE A 181 -0.30 -6.06 4.36
C ILE A 181 0.56 -6.18 3.09
N PRO A 182 1.14 -7.35 2.81
CA PRO A 182 1.82 -7.66 1.54
C PRO A 182 0.83 -8.10 0.45
N ASN A 183 1.26 -8.05 -0.81
CA ASN A 183 0.68 -8.86 -1.88
C ASN A 183 1.34 -10.26 -1.95
N GLU A 184 0.91 -11.12 -2.90
CA GLU A 184 1.44 -12.49 -3.09
C GLU A 184 2.98 -12.50 -3.26
N THR A 185 3.49 -11.63 -4.12
CA THR A 185 4.93 -11.54 -4.42
C THR A 185 5.73 -11.04 -3.21
N GLU A 186 5.21 -10.04 -2.52
CA GLU A 186 5.81 -9.48 -1.32
C GLU A 186 5.81 -10.49 -0.17
N ALA A 187 4.70 -11.21 0.04
CA ALA A 187 4.61 -12.26 1.05
C ALA A 187 5.63 -13.39 0.80
N SER A 188 5.74 -13.87 -0.44
CA SER A 188 6.73 -14.86 -0.85
C SER A 188 8.16 -14.37 -0.62
N SER A 189 8.43 -13.11 -0.94
CA SER A 189 9.75 -12.52 -0.72
C SER A 189 10.08 -12.37 0.77
N LEU A 190 9.11 -11.99 1.61
CA LEU A 190 9.27 -11.95 3.06
C LEU A 190 9.63 -13.31 3.63
N LEU A 191 8.91 -14.37 3.23
CA LEU A 191 9.21 -15.73 3.67
C LEU A 191 10.65 -16.15 3.33
N ARG A 192 11.14 -15.80 2.13
CA ARG A 192 12.53 -16.04 1.73
C ARG A 192 13.52 -15.29 2.60
N PHE A 193 13.31 -13.98 2.82
CA PHE A 193 14.20 -13.15 3.66
C PHE A 193 14.26 -13.63 5.11
N LEU A 194 13.15 -14.14 5.63
CA LEU A 194 13.05 -14.65 6.99
C LEU A 194 13.53 -16.12 7.13
N GLY A 195 13.86 -16.80 6.03
CA GLY A 195 14.22 -18.21 6.05
C GLY A 195 13.06 -19.15 6.42
N LEU A 196 11.82 -18.68 6.25
CA LEU A 196 10.59 -19.43 6.53
C LEU A 196 10.06 -20.20 5.33
N TRP A 197 10.77 -20.19 4.21
CA TRP A 197 10.43 -20.92 2.99
C TRP A 197 10.58 -22.43 3.25
N GLY A 198 9.53 -23.22 2.94
CA GLY A 198 9.54 -24.67 3.17
C GLY A 198 10.58 -25.41 2.31
N GLU A 199 11.11 -26.54 2.81
CA GLU A 199 12.08 -27.37 2.07
C GLU A 199 11.51 -27.91 0.75
N GLN A 200 10.19 -28.09 0.64
CA GLN A 200 9.51 -28.56 -0.58
C GLN A 200 9.59 -27.57 -1.74
N ASP A 201 9.83 -26.29 -1.47
CA ASP A 201 9.95 -25.24 -2.50
C ASP A 201 11.39 -25.08 -3.00
N ARG A 202 12.38 -25.79 -2.39
CA ARG A 202 13.80 -25.71 -2.77
C ARG A 202 14.14 -26.55 -4.00
N GLU A 203 13.38 -27.57 -4.34
CA GLU A 203 13.66 -28.48 -5.45
C GLU A 203 13.27 -27.92 -6.83
N GLY A 204 12.54 -26.79 -6.89
CA GLY A 204 12.13 -26.12 -8.14
C GLY A 204 12.97 -24.92 -8.58
N SER A 205 13.92 -24.44 -7.77
CA SER A 205 14.72 -23.27 -8.09
C SER A 205 16.06 -23.64 -8.71
N GLY A 206 16.08 -23.88 -10.03
CA GLY A 206 17.28 -23.74 -10.81
C GLY A 206 17.80 -22.31 -10.73
N ASP A 207 19.14 -22.13 -10.72
CA ASP A 207 19.87 -20.87 -10.63
C ASP A 207 19.41 -19.83 -11.69
N GLY A 208 18.43 -19.00 -11.35
CA GLY A 208 17.96 -17.88 -12.16
C GLY A 208 16.87 -17.10 -11.41
N PRO A 209 16.75 -15.78 -11.62
CA PRO A 209 15.61 -15.04 -11.07
C PRO A 209 14.36 -15.36 -11.91
N ASP A 210 13.81 -16.56 -11.72
CA ASP A 210 12.55 -16.96 -12.36
C ASP A 210 11.41 -16.21 -11.66
N ARG A 211 11.00 -15.09 -12.27
CA ARG A 211 9.92 -14.20 -11.82
C ARG A 211 8.54 -14.82 -12.01
N ASP A 212 8.41 -15.92 -12.74
CA ASP A 212 7.13 -16.44 -13.22
C ASP A 212 6.47 -17.46 -12.27
N HIS A 213 7.17 -18.05 -11.31
CA HIS A 213 6.58 -19.04 -10.39
C HIS A 213 5.91 -18.44 -9.15
N ALA A 214 6.07 -17.15 -8.85
CA ALA A 214 5.41 -16.48 -7.72
C ALA A 214 3.97 -16.03 -8.05
N ALA A 215 3.62 -15.88 -9.32
CA ALA A 215 2.33 -15.35 -9.76
C ALA A 215 1.16 -16.36 -9.69
N GLU A 216 1.44 -17.65 -9.52
CA GLU A 216 0.43 -18.73 -9.45
C GLU A 216 0.18 -19.24 -8.03
N ALA A 217 0.64 -18.54 -6.98
CA ALA A 217 0.30 -18.91 -5.61
C ALA A 217 -1.22 -18.85 -5.45
N GLY A 218 -1.87 -20.00 -5.36
CA GLY A 218 -3.30 -20.10 -5.09
C GLY A 218 -3.65 -19.53 -3.70
N VAL A 219 -4.92 -19.37 -3.42
CA VAL A 219 -5.43 -18.89 -2.13
C VAL A 219 -4.83 -19.68 -0.95
N ASP A 220 -4.64 -20.98 -1.12
CA ASP A 220 -4.07 -21.86 -0.08
C ASP A 220 -2.60 -21.50 0.22
N ALA A 221 -1.76 -21.28 -0.80
CA ALA A 221 -0.37 -20.88 -0.62
C ALA A 221 -0.25 -19.49 0.04
N ALA A 222 -1.13 -18.57 -0.34
CA ALA A 222 -1.20 -17.25 0.29
C ALA A 222 -1.66 -17.34 1.76
N MET A 223 -2.58 -18.24 2.07
CA MET A 223 -3.01 -18.52 3.44
C MET A 223 -1.87 -19.09 4.29
N ASP A 224 -1.09 -20.03 3.74
CA ASP A 224 0.06 -20.60 4.44
C ASP A 224 1.16 -19.54 4.66
N ALA A 225 1.36 -18.65 3.68
CA ALA A 225 2.25 -17.50 3.82
C ALA A 225 1.76 -16.54 4.92
N ALA A 226 0.48 -16.21 4.95
CA ALA A 226 -0.09 -15.35 5.97
C ALA A 226 0.07 -15.94 7.37
N ARG A 227 -0.20 -17.25 7.55
CA ARG A 227 -0.02 -17.94 8.82
C ARG A 227 1.43 -17.96 9.28
N SER A 228 2.35 -18.25 8.36
CA SER A 228 3.79 -18.30 8.66
C SER A 228 4.31 -16.93 9.09
N LEU A 229 3.93 -15.87 8.37
CA LEU A 229 4.28 -14.50 8.72
C LEU A 229 3.64 -14.06 10.06
N ALA A 230 2.36 -14.37 10.30
CA ALA A 230 1.70 -14.07 11.56
C ALA A 230 2.36 -14.79 12.74
N GLY A 231 2.74 -16.06 12.56
CA GLY A 231 3.48 -16.82 13.57
C GLY A 231 4.87 -16.28 13.89
N ALA A 232 5.57 -15.76 12.88
CA ALA A 232 6.93 -15.24 13.02
C ALA A 232 6.97 -13.81 13.60
N THR A 233 5.99 -12.97 13.25
CA THR A 233 6.00 -11.54 13.60
C THR A 233 5.06 -11.19 14.76
N GLY A 234 4.03 -12.00 15.01
CA GLY A 234 2.95 -11.69 15.94
C GLY A 234 1.92 -10.69 15.39
N ALA A 235 2.04 -10.27 14.12
CA ALA A 235 1.15 -9.32 13.46
C ALA A 235 -0.14 -9.98 12.94
N ASN A 236 -1.17 -9.17 12.73
CA ASN A 236 -2.28 -9.51 11.84
C ASN A 236 -1.78 -9.39 10.40
N VAL A 237 -1.86 -10.46 9.62
CA VAL A 237 -1.33 -10.50 8.25
C VAL A 237 -2.47 -10.60 7.26
N VAL A 238 -2.49 -9.71 6.28
CA VAL A 238 -3.41 -9.74 5.15
C VAL A 238 -2.60 -9.86 3.87
N VAL A 239 -2.74 -10.97 3.14
CA VAL A 239 -2.13 -11.10 1.81
C VAL A 239 -3.17 -10.77 0.75
N THR A 240 -2.93 -9.71 -0.03
CA THR A 240 -3.81 -9.31 -1.13
C THR A 240 -3.51 -10.11 -2.39
N LEU A 241 -4.56 -10.55 -3.10
CA LEU A 241 -4.53 -11.49 -4.23
C LEU A 241 -5.13 -10.88 -5.51
N GLY A 242 -5.19 -9.56 -5.61
CA GLY A 242 -5.79 -8.86 -6.74
C GLY A 242 -7.27 -9.24 -6.95
N ASP A 243 -7.60 -9.73 -8.13
CA ASP A 243 -8.96 -10.13 -8.51
C ASP A 243 -9.48 -11.41 -7.83
N LYS A 244 -8.62 -12.11 -7.08
CA LYS A 244 -8.99 -13.25 -6.23
C LYS A 244 -9.41 -12.84 -4.81
N GLY A 245 -9.11 -11.61 -4.39
CA GLY A 245 -9.48 -11.08 -3.07
C GLY A 245 -8.31 -10.96 -2.09
N CYS A 246 -8.46 -11.45 -0.87
CA CYS A 246 -7.39 -11.49 0.11
C CYS A 246 -7.57 -12.63 1.10
N VAL A 247 -6.49 -12.98 1.80
CA VAL A 247 -6.50 -13.88 2.95
C VAL A 247 -6.02 -13.14 4.19
N TYR A 248 -6.56 -13.51 5.33
CA TYR A 248 -6.18 -12.96 6.64
C TYR A 248 -5.74 -14.08 7.57
N ALA A 249 -4.68 -13.86 8.34
CA ALA A 249 -4.29 -14.68 9.48
C ALA A 249 -3.85 -13.77 10.63
N GLY A 250 -4.40 -13.99 11.82
CA GLY A 250 -3.97 -13.30 13.02
C GLY A 250 -3.13 -14.22 13.93
N PRO A 251 -2.41 -13.66 14.91
CA PRO A 251 -1.56 -14.43 15.82
C PRO A 251 -2.34 -15.44 16.68
N LEU A 252 -3.61 -15.17 16.93
CA LEU A 252 -4.52 -16.03 17.70
C LEU A 252 -5.46 -16.86 16.82
N ASP A 253 -5.61 -16.53 15.53
CA ASP A 253 -6.45 -17.24 14.58
C ASP A 253 -5.61 -18.12 13.65
N ARG A 254 -5.39 -19.36 14.09
CA ARG A 254 -4.64 -20.37 13.31
C ARG A 254 -5.42 -20.90 12.10
N GLY A 255 -6.73 -20.65 12.03
CA GLY A 255 -7.59 -21.10 10.94
C GLY A 255 -7.42 -20.25 9.67
N GLY A 256 -7.21 -18.97 9.86
CA GLY A 256 -7.21 -17.96 8.78
C GLY A 256 -8.60 -17.79 8.14
N LEU A 257 -8.77 -16.69 7.43
CA LEU A 257 -10.00 -16.34 6.72
C LEU A 257 -9.68 -15.94 5.29
N ALA A 258 -10.47 -16.40 4.33
CA ALA A 258 -10.36 -15.99 2.93
C ALA A 258 -11.58 -15.14 2.53
N PHE A 259 -11.32 -14.06 1.83
CA PHE A 259 -12.33 -13.10 1.39
C PHE A 259 -12.23 -12.93 -0.12
N PRO A 260 -13.23 -13.35 -0.90
CA PRO A 260 -13.23 -13.22 -2.36
C PRO A 260 -13.33 -11.75 -2.78
N ALA A 261 -12.71 -11.38 -3.91
CA ALA A 261 -12.80 -10.02 -4.43
C ALA A 261 -14.21 -9.67 -4.91
N TYR A 262 -14.55 -8.39 -4.82
CA TYR A 262 -15.74 -7.87 -5.51
C TYR A 262 -15.49 -7.79 -7.01
N LYS A 263 -16.39 -8.36 -7.80
CA LYS A 263 -16.33 -8.31 -9.26
C LYS A 263 -16.77 -6.94 -9.75
N VAL A 264 -15.87 -6.26 -10.46
CA VAL A 264 -16.09 -4.96 -11.11
C VAL A 264 -15.49 -5.00 -12.52
N GLU A 265 -15.88 -4.06 -13.36
CA GLU A 265 -15.22 -3.83 -14.64
C GLU A 265 -14.02 -2.91 -14.42
N ALA A 266 -12.83 -3.51 -14.33
CA ALA A 266 -11.61 -2.78 -14.06
C ALA A 266 -11.14 -1.99 -15.30
N VAL A 267 -10.79 -0.72 -15.08
CA VAL A 267 -10.22 0.20 -16.08
C VAL A 267 -8.72 0.38 -15.84
N ASP A 268 -8.32 0.56 -14.57
CA ASP A 268 -6.92 0.75 -14.16
C ASP A 268 -6.74 0.22 -12.74
N THR A 269 -5.77 -0.67 -12.55
CA THR A 269 -5.50 -1.26 -11.22
C THR A 269 -4.44 -0.50 -10.42
N THR A 270 -3.94 0.62 -10.95
CA THR A 270 -2.94 1.47 -10.28
C THR A 270 -3.49 2.01 -8.97
N GLY A 271 -2.75 1.79 -7.87
CA GLY A 271 -3.14 2.26 -6.55
C GLY A 271 -4.21 1.44 -5.82
N ALA A 272 -4.71 0.32 -6.41
CA ALA A 272 -5.72 -0.52 -5.74
C ALA A 272 -5.22 -1.09 -4.41
N GLY A 273 -3.94 -1.49 -4.34
CA GLY A 273 -3.30 -1.91 -3.08
C GLY A 273 -3.21 -0.77 -2.05
N ASP A 274 -2.93 0.46 -2.51
CA ASP A 274 -2.89 1.63 -1.64
C ASP A 274 -4.29 2.00 -1.14
N ALA A 275 -5.32 1.88 -2.00
CA ALA A 275 -6.73 2.03 -1.62
C ALA A 275 -7.14 1.02 -0.52
N PHE A 276 -6.70 -0.23 -0.67
CA PHE A 276 -6.94 -1.29 0.32
C PHE A 276 -6.28 -0.95 1.66
N VAL A 277 -4.99 -0.58 1.66
CA VAL A 277 -4.25 -0.23 2.89
C VAL A 277 -4.84 1.01 3.57
N GLY A 278 -5.19 2.05 2.80
CA GLY A 278 -5.85 3.25 3.32
C GLY A 278 -7.21 2.94 3.96
N ALA A 279 -7.97 2.00 3.37
CA ALA A 279 -9.25 1.56 3.93
C ALA A 279 -9.07 0.72 5.21
N ILE A 280 -8.06 -0.15 5.29
CA ILE A 280 -7.72 -0.84 6.53
C ILE A 280 -7.37 0.19 7.62
N ALA A 281 -6.51 1.16 7.32
CA ALA A 281 -6.13 2.19 8.27
C ALA A 281 -7.33 3.01 8.76
N SER A 282 -8.24 3.41 7.86
CA SER A 282 -9.47 4.12 8.19
C SER A 282 -10.41 3.29 9.08
N GLY A 283 -10.60 2.01 8.76
CA GLY A 283 -11.42 1.11 9.59
C GLY A 283 -10.82 0.85 10.97
N LEU A 284 -9.49 0.78 11.09
CA LEU A 284 -8.78 0.67 12.35
C LEU A 284 -8.92 1.95 13.20
N ASP A 285 -8.81 3.12 12.57
CA ASP A 285 -9.02 4.44 13.20
C ASP A 285 -10.44 4.52 13.81
N GLU A 286 -11.46 4.12 13.06
CA GLU A 286 -12.86 4.12 13.54
C GLU A 286 -13.13 3.12 14.67
N SER A 287 -12.44 1.99 14.67
CA SER A 287 -12.60 0.96 15.69
C SER A 287 -11.77 1.20 16.95
N SER A 288 -11.00 2.29 17.01
CA SER A 288 -10.12 2.62 18.13
C SER A 288 -10.84 2.47 19.49
N GLY A 289 -10.34 1.57 20.32
CA GLY A 289 -10.94 1.22 21.62
C GLY A 289 -12.12 0.23 21.56
N ARG A 290 -12.46 -0.35 20.41
CA ARG A 290 -13.50 -1.38 20.23
C ARG A 290 -12.91 -2.65 19.64
N SER A 291 -13.62 -3.79 19.79
CA SER A 291 -13.25 -5.02 19.09
C SER A 291 -13.42 -4.85 17.58
N ILE A 292 -12.41 -5.28 16.80
CA ILE A 292 -12.41 -5.19 15.34
C ILE A 292 -13.18 -6.39 14.77
N ASP A 293 -14.20 -6.11 13.94
CA ASP A 293 -14.85 -7.11 13.10
C ASP A 293 -14.03 -7.28 11.82
N ILE A 294 -13.23 -8.34 11.77
CA ILE A 294 -12.31 -8.63 10.64
C ILE A 294 -13.10 -8.78 9.33
N ALA A 295 -14.28 -9.42 9.35
CA ALA A 295 -15.05 -9.63 8.13
C ALA A 295 -15.54 -8.30 7.55
N LYS A 296 -16.02 -7.39 8.38
CA LYS A 296 -16.43 -6.04 7.95
C LYS A 296 -15.25 -5.23 7.46
N LEU A 297 -14.12 -5.27 8.17
CA LEU A 297 -12.91 -4.55 7.80
C LEU A 297 -12.40 -5.00 6.42
N MET A 298 -12.29 -6.32 6.20
CA MET A 298 -11.86 -6.87 4.91
C MET A 298 -12.85 -6.55 3.79
N SER A 299 -14.16 -6.67 4.05
CA SER A 299 -15.21 -6.33 3.09
C SER A 299 -15.12 -4.86 2.65
N TYR A 300 -14.93 -3.96 3.62
CA TYR A 300 -14.79 -2.51 3.37
C TYR A 300 -13.52 -2.20 2.55
N ALA A 301 -12.38 -2.78 2.92
CA ALA A 301 -11.12 -2.57 2.22
C ALA A 301 -11.16 -3.11 0.78
N GLN A 302 -11.76 -4.29 0.57
CA GLN A 302 -11.93 -4.86 -0.77
C GLN A 302 -12.89 -4.05 -1.63
N ALA A 303 -13.99 -3.53 -1.07
CA ALA A 303 -14.92 -2.66 -1.80
C ALA A 303 -14.22 -1.38 -2.24
N THR A 304 -13.43 -0.76 -1.35
CA THR A 304 -12.63 0.44 -1.65
C THR A 304 -11.65 0.17 -2.79
N ALA A 305 -10.88 -0.91 -2.69
CA ALA A 305 -9.93 -1.32 -3.73
C ALA A 305 -10.62 -1.65 -5.06
N ALA A 306 -11.74 -2.39 -5.04
CA ALA A 306 -12.48 -2.71 -6.25
C ALA A 306 -13.02 -1.46 -6.96
N ILE A 307 -13.59 -0.52 -6.21
CA ILE A 307 -14.11 0.74 -6.77
C ILE A 307 -12.96 1.56 -7.37
N SER A 308 -11.79 1.63 -6.73
CA SER A 308 -10.66 2.38 -7.26
C SER A 308 -10.23 1.88 -8.63
N THR A 309 -10.33 0.58 -8.92
CA THR A 309 -9.97 0.04 -10.23
C THR A 309 -10.92 0.43 -11.37
N THR A 310 -12.08 1.00 -11.09
CA THR A 310 -13.07 1.40 -12.11
C THR A 310 -12.80 2.77 -12.74
N SER A 311 -11.73 3.44 -12.37
CA SER A 311 -11.33 4.76 -12.85
C SER A 311 -9.83 4.83 -13.10
N LEU A 312 -9.37 5.76 -13.94
CA LEU A 312 -7.95 5.94 -14.26
C LEU A 312 -7.17 6.61 -13.12
N GLY A 313 -5.92 6.18 -12.95
CA GLY A 313 -4.92 6.76 -12.05
C GLY A 313 -5.07 6.29 -10.60
N ALA A 314 -4.03 6.53 -9.77
CA ALA A 314 -4.02 6.13 -8.37
C ALA A 314 -4.90 7.05 -7.51
N GLN A 315 -4.39 8.26 -7.15
CA GLN A 315 -5.13 9.16 -6.28
C GLN A 315 -6.49 9.61 -6.83
N PRO A 316 -6.65 9.93 -8.13
CA PRO A 316 -7.95 10.32 -8.66
C PRO A 316 -9.04 9.24 -8.52
N SER A 317 -8.66 7.96 -8.56
CA SER A 317 -9.59 6.82 -8.49
C SER A 317 -10.04 6.45 -7.08
N MET A 318 -9.37 6.95 -6.03
CA MET A 318 -9.73 6.64 -4.63
C MET A 318 -11.17 7.07 -4.34
N PRO A 319 -12.04 6.17 -3.87
CA PRO A 319 -13.45 6.50 -3.64
C PRO A 319 -13.66 7.28 -2.34
N GLU A 320 -14.71 8.09 -2.35
CA GLU A 320 -15.26 8.68 -1.13
C GLU A 320 -16.03 7.62 -0.32
N ARG A 321 -16.10 7.80 1.01
CA ARG A 321 -16.82 6.92 1.94
C ARG A 321 -18.23 6.55 1.47
N ALA A 322 -19.03 7.55 1.11
CA ALA A 322 -20.41 7.35 0.70
C ALA A 322 -20.54 6.38 -0.48
N ARG A 323 -19.61 6.43 -1.44
CA ARG A 323 -19.59 5.52 -2.58
C ARG A 323 -19.28 4.07 -2.17
N VAL A 324 -18.39 3.89 -1.18
CA VAL A 324 -18.07 2.54 -0.67
C VAL A 324 -19.26 1.95 0.09
N GLU A 325 -19.90 2.74 0.93
CA GLU A 325 -21.09 2.33 1.68
C GLU A 325 -22.25 1.98 0.75
N GLU A 326 -22.53 2.81 -0.26
CA GLU A 326 -23.54 2.53 -1.29
C GLU A 326 -23.25 1.22 -2.04
N PHE A 327 -21.99 1.00 -2.42
CA PHE A 327 -21.57 -0.22 -3.11
C PHE A 327 -21.83 -1.47 -2.26
N LEU A 328 -21.52 -1.43 -0.97
CA LEU A 328 -21.74 -2.53 -0.04
C LEU A 328 -23.24 -2.80 0.17
N LEU A 329 -24.04 -1.75 0.42
CA LEU A 329 -25.51 -1.86 0.60
C LEU A 329 -26.21 -2.45 -0.64
N GLY A 330 -25.78 -2.06 -1.84
CA GLY A 330 -26.34 -2.58 -3.09
C GLY A 330 -26.11 -4.08 -3.29
N ARG A 331 -25.10 -4.65 -2.62
CA ARG A 331 -24.78 -6.09 -2.68
C ARG A 331 -25.45 -6.92 -1.58
N GLU A 332 -25.69 -6.34 -0.42
CA GLU A 332 -26.46 -6.99 0.65
C GLU A 332 -27.95 -7.16 0.24
N GLY A 333 -28.50 -6.18 -0.49
CA GLY A 333 -29.88 -6.24 -1.01
C GLY A 333 -30.10 -7.23 -2.18
N GLY A 334 -29.04 -7.62 -2.91
CA GLY A 334 -29.10 -8.55 -4.04
C GLY A 334 -29.05 -10.03 -3.68
N GLY A 335 -28.72 -10.40 -2.43
CA GLY A 335 -28.59 -11.79 -1.97
C GLY A 335 -29.90 -12.52 -1.65
N GLY A 336 -31.05 -11.88 -1.79
CA GLY A 336 -32.37 -12.38 -1.35
C GLY A 336 -33.21 -13.15 -2.39
N HIS A 337 -32.76 -13.37 -3.62
CA HIS A 337 -33.55 -14.07 -4.66
C HIS A 337 -32.79 -15.24 -5.27
N GLY A 338 -32.70 -16.35 -4.53
CA GLY A 338 -32.08 -17.58 -5.04
C GLY A 338 -32.33 -18.82 -4.17
N ARG A 339 -33.52 -18.91 -3.53
CA ARG A 339 -34.04 -20.19 -3.03
C ARG A 339 -35.40 -20.43 -3.60
N ARG A 340 -35.43 -21.17 -4.68
CA ARG A 340 -36.52 -22.10 -5.04
C ARG A 340 -35.92 -23.31 -5.73
#